data_07f8741a6fd8aae736d7211936f28579
#
_entry.id   07f8741a6fd8aae736d7211936f28579
#
_cell.length_a   1.000
_cell.length_b   1.000
_cell.length_c   1.000
_cell.angle_alpha   90.00
_cell.angle_beta   90.00
_cell.angle_gamma   90.00
#
_symmetry.space_group_name_H-M   'P 1'
#
loop_
_entity.id
_entity.type
_entity.pdbx_description
1 polymer ?
#
loop_
_entity_poly.entity_id
_entity_poly.type
_entity_poly.pdbx_seq_one_letter_code
_entity_poly.pdbx_strand_id
1 'polypeptide(L)'
;MCNNIESKTAITGIIKDFSRKQPQKTALVINDVQISYKELYQRISSAAKSLANLGVGRGTHVVTVADPKLDYIACEYAILGLGAVNIPTETRIPGERLGEIAKSVDAELVLSSQKPNGDVRWVSYADIDMGLEADYSWDPVGVSNDCSEIIFTTGTTGKSKGVMLSSCCLATYLSAINPTFKLQNESVFLVTTPLNHVGGLHRIHQCMSVGCTAVLLDGIKNLKAFFKSIDDYGVTHTYLPPASVKMLLTLAKKDLAKLNGKLQFIYTASAPFPMADIETLMSIMPNTRLHQGYGSSETGSICNCCYNAPGNTINSLGKPYDCVEVVLHDEDGNEITEPFKEGYIRSRSKMNMLGYYKEPELTATVLKNGFVYSHDLMFFDEKGELHFAGRGDDVINIRGFKVTPTEIEDVALRFDKIADCACIPYDDKTFGRVLKMFVVMKKGETFNIEEITSYLETKLEAYKLPKYIESIAEIPKTYNGKIDRKKLIAS
;
A
#
# COMPACT_ATOMS: atom_id res chain seq x y z
N MET A 1 -2.04 -24.50 -5.42
CA MET A 1 -3.35 -24.58 -4.71
C MET A 1 -4.26 -23.33 -4.91
N CYS A 2 -3.88 -22.39 -5.75
CA CYS A 2 -4.74 -21.22 -6.09
C CYS A 2 -5.85 -21.52 -7.13
N ASN A 3 -6.02 -22.77 -7.55
CA ASN A 3 -6.96 -23.15 -8.60
C ASN A 3 -8.42 -23.30 -8.17
N ASN A 4 -8.76 -23.10 -6.89
CA ASN A 4 -10.11 -23.28 -6.36
C ASN A 4 -10.68 -22.00 -5.71
N ILE A 5 -10.36 -20.81 -6.22
CA ILE A 5 -11.07 -19.60 -5.83
C ILE A 5 -12.18 -19.35 -6.86
N GLU A 6 -13.12 -20.25 -6.91
CA GLU A 6 -14.49 -19.95 -7.28
C GLU A 6 -15.27 -19.55 -6.02
N SER A 7 -14.79 -18.54 -5.28
CA SER A 7 -15.69 -17.81 -4.41
C SER A 7 -16.64 -17.03 -5.34
N LYS A 8 -17.77 -17.62 -5.63
CA LYS A 8 -18.84 -16.93 -6.38
C LYS A 8 -19.38 -15.71 -5.62
N THR A 9 -18.94 -15.52 -4.39
CA THR A 9 -19.45 -14.53 -3.45
C THR A 9 -18.44 -13.38 -3.30
N ALA A 10 -18.81 -12.17 -3.72
CA ALA A 10 -18.03 -10.98 -3.49
C ALA A 10 -18.02 -10.58 -2.02
N ILE A 11 -17.15 -9.63 -1.65
CA ILE A 11 -16.86 -9.27 -0.26
C ILE A 11 -18.11 -8.92 0.56
N THR A 12 -19.08 -8.20 -0.02
CA THR A 12 -20.34 -7.83 0.66
C THR A 12 -21.19 -9.05 1.00
N GLY A 13 -21.20 -10.05 0.11
CA GLY A 13 -21.87 -11.33 0.37
C GLY A 13 -21.20 -12.12 1.48
N ILE A 14 -19.86 -12.05 1.58
CA ILE A 14 -19.10 -12.68 2.69
C ILE A 14 -19.48 -12.01 4.03
N ILE A 15 -19.60 -10.68 4.08
CA ILE A 15 -20.07 -9.96 5.27
C ILE A 15 -21.49 -10.41 5.65
N LYS A 16 -22.39 -10.55 4.66
CA LYS A 16 -23.75 -11.09 4.85
C LYS A 16 -23.71 -12.45 5.53
N ASP A 17 -22.82 -13.35 5.07
CA ASP A 17 -22.68 -14.67 5.66
C ASP A 17 -22.19 -14.62 7.11
N PHE A 18 -21.19 -13.79 7.41
CA PHE A 18 -20.71 -13.60 8.78
C PHE A 18 -21.74 -12.95 9.69
N SER A 19 -22.57 -12.04 9.18
CA SER A 19 -23.67 -11.45 9.95
C SER A 19 -24.70 -12.46 10.43
N ARG A 20 -24.80 -13.61 9.73
CA ARG A 20 -25.67 -14.74 10.11
C ARG A 20 -24.97 -15.76 10.99
N LYS A 21 -23.71 -16.11 10.67
CA LYS A 21 -22.94 -17.14 11.35
C LYS A 21 -22.42 -16.70 12.72
N GLN A 22 -22.07 -15.42 12.85
CA GLN A 22 -21.48 -14.85 14.07
C GLN A 22 -22.00 -13.40 14.31
N PRO A 23 -23.31 -13.22 14.49
CA PRO A 23 -23.97 -11.92 14.49
C PRO A 23 -23.44 -10.94 15.54
N GLN A 24 -23.04 -11.42 16.71
CA GLN A 24 -22.60 -10.62 17.85
C GLN A 24 -21.08 -10.35 17.86
N LYS A 25 -20.33 -10.98 16.95
CA LYS A 25 -18.90 -10.74 16.88
C LYS A 25 -18.60 -9.35 16.36
N THR A 26 -17.64 -8.67 16.99
CA THR A 26 -17.16 -7.37 16.56
C THR A 26 -16.51 -7.48 15.18
N ALA A 27 -17.04 -6.76 14.21
CA ALA A 27 -16.48 -6.61 12.87
C ALA A 27 -15.52 -5.42 12.81
N LEU A 28 -15.93 -4.28 13.39
CA LEU A 28 -15.19 -3.03 13.36
C LEU A 28 -15.09 -2.42 14.75
N VAL A 29 -13.97 -1.73 15.01
CA VAL A 29 -13.82 -0.80 16.14
C VAL A 29 -13.43 0.55 15.56
N ILE A 30 -14.24 1.56 15.79
CA ILE A 30 -14.06 2.93 15.26
C ILE A 30 -14.33 3.92 16.40
N ASN A 31 -13.33 4.75 16.75
CA ASN A 31 -13.45 5.72 17.86
C ASN A 31 -13.95 5.08 19.17
N ASP A 32 -13.38 3.95 19.54
CA ASP A 32 -13.73 3.13 20.70
C ASP A 32 -15.17 2.54 20.69
N VAL A 33 -15.89 2.67 19.57
CA VAL A 33 -17.21 2.04 19.37
C VAL A 33 -17.03 0.71 18.65
N GLN A 34 -17.56 -0.37 19.23
CA GLN A 34 -17.56 -1.70 18.64
C GLN A 34 -18.83 -1.93 17.83
N ILE A 35 -18.67 -2.34 16.57
CA ILE A 35 -19.75 -2.62 15.64
C ILE A 35 -19.74 -4.11 15.34
N SER A 36 -20.84 -4.81 15.60
CA SER A 36 -20.97 -6.24 15.32
C SER A 36 -21.13 -6.52 13.82
N TYR A 37 -20.88 -7.76 13.38
CA TYR A 37 -21.16 -8.18 12.00
C TYR A 37 -22.64 -8.02 11.63
N LYS A 38 -23.55 -8.29 12.56
CA LYS A 38 -24.99 -8.07 12.35
C LYS A 38 -25.29 -6.59 12.12
N GLU A 39 -24.82 -5.73 13.00
CA GLU A 39 -25.05 -4.27 12.90
C GLU A 39 -24.42 -3.72 11.61
N LEU A 40 -23.15 -4.11 11.30
CA LEU A 40 -22.50 -3.68 10.07
C LEU A 40 -23.32 -4.06 8.83
N TYR A 41 -23.80 -5.31 8.73
CA TYR A 41 -24.57 -5.74 7.56
C TYR A 41 -25.94 -5.06 7.49
N GLN A 42 -26.60 -4.78 8.62
CA GLN A 42 -27.84 -4.02 8.64
C GLN A 42 -27.64 -2.61 8.06
N ARG A 43 -26.56 -1.92 8.49
CA ARG A 43 -26.20 -0.59 7.95
C ARG A 43 -25.85 -0.62 6.46
N ILE A 44 -25.09 -1.62 6.04
CA ILE A 44 -24.81 -1.85 4.60
C ILE A 44 -26.09 -2.04 3.82
N SER A 45 -27.06 -2.80 4.32
CA SER A 45 -28.33 -3.08 3.65
C SER A 45 -29.20 -1.83 3.53
N SER A 46 -29.28 -1.02 4.59
CA SER A 46 -29.98 0.26 4.57
C SER A 46 -29.32 1.24 3.59
N ALA A 47 -28.00 1.35 3.63
CA ALA A 47 -27.24 2.17 2.69
C ALA A 47 -27.45 1.71 1.24
N ALA A 48 -27.46 0.40 0.99
CA ALA A 48 -27.71 -0.15 -0.35
C ALA A 48 -29.11 0.22 -0.87
N LYS A 49 -30.14 0.14 -0.01
CA LYS A 49 -31.48 0.59 -0.34
C LYS A 49 -31.53 2.08 -0.70
N SER A 50 -30.90 2.92 0.13
CA SER A 50 -30.81 4.37 -0.11
C SER A 50 -30.09 4.69 -1.40
N LEU A 51 -28.96 4.05 -1.65
CA LEU A 51 -28.17 4.24 -2.87
C LEU A 51 -28.92 3.74 -4.12
N ALA A 52 -29.62 2.60 -4.05
CA ALA A 52 -30.41 2.08 -5.13
C ALA A 52 -31.58 3.07 -5.48
N ASN A 53 -32.23 3.67 -4.47
CA ASN A 53 -33.24 4.70 -4.67
C ASN A 53 -32.66 5.97 -5.31
N LEU A 54 -31.38 6.23 -5.14
CA LEU A 54 -30.67 7.30 -5.84
C LEU A 54 -30.19 6.90 -7.25
N GLY A 55 -30.51 5.68 -7.70
CA GLY A 55 -30.14 5.18 -9.01
C GLY A 55 -28.77 4.53 -9.09
N VAL A 56 -28.14 4.29 -7.95
CA VAL A 56 -26.84 3.57 -7.90
C VAL A 56 -27.07 2.08 -8.19
N GLY A 57 -26.38 1.55 -9.16
CA GLY A 57 -26.44 0.16 -9.57
C GLY A 57 -25.19 -0.27 -10.31
N ARG A 58 -25.27 -1.38 -11.05
CA ARG A 58 -24.12 -1.96 -11.75
C ARG A 58 -23.46 -0.96 -12.70
N GLY A 59 -22.17 -0.74 -12.52
CA GLY A 59 -21.36 0.16 -13.34
C GLY A 59 -21.48 1.64 -13.00
N THR A 60 -22.37 2.05 -12.08
CA THR A 60 -22.46 3.43 -11.60
C THR A 60 -21.17 3.85 -10.90
N HIS A 61 -20.59 4.96 -11.30
CA HIS A 61 -19.39 5.52 -10.67
C HIS A 61 -19.78 6.40 -9.49
N VAL A 62 -19.32 6.01 -8.30
CA VAL A 62 -19.56 6.75 -7.05
C VAL A 62 -18.24 7.21 -6.48
N VAL A 63 -18.00 8.52 -6.48
CA VAL A 63 -16.85 9.11 -5.79
C VAL A 63 -17.16 9.22 -4.30
N THR A 64 -16.27 8.74 -3.46
CA THR A 64 -16.44 8.72 -2.00
C THR A 64 -15.30 9.43 -1.32
N VAL A 65 -15.57 10.16 -0.23
CA VAL A 65 -14.50 10.63 0.68
C VAL A 65 -14.28 9.57 1.75
N ALA A 66 -13.10 8.94 1.70
CA ALA A 66 -12.77 7.73 2.45
C ALA A 66 -12.41 8.02 3.91
N ASP A 67 -13.31 8.65 4.66
CA ASP A 67 -13.15 8.85 6.10
C ASP A 67 -13.13 7.49 6.83
N PRO A 68 -12.27 7.30 7.84
CA PRO A 68 -12.28 6.07 8.65
C PRO A 68 -13.47 6.06 9.62
N LYS A 69 -14.67 6.12 9.07
CA LYS A 69 -15.95 6.17 9.78
C LYS A 69 -16.89 5.08 9.28
N LEU A 70 -17.84 4.71 10.12
CA LEU A 70 -18.82 3.68 9.81
C LEU A 70 -19.63 4.01 8.56
N ASP A 71 -20.00 5.29 8.38
CA ASP A 71 -20.82 5.75 7.25
C ASP A 71 -20.14 5.49 5.90
N TYR A 72 -18.84 5.83 5.81
CA TYR A 72 -18.05 5.50 4.62
C TYR A 72 -18.00 3.99 4.38
N ILE A 73 -17.67 3.20 5.41
CA ILE A 73 -17.48 1.75 5.27
C ILE A 73 -18.79 1.05 4.89
N ALA A 74 -19.92 1.47 5.49
CA ALA A 74 -21.22 0.93 5.14
C ALA A 74 -21.59 1.27 3.68
N CYS A 75 -21.38 2.51 3.26
CA CYS A 75 -21.60 2.93 1.87
C CYS A 75 -20.69 2.21 0.88
N GLU A 76 -19.41 2.03 1.21
CA GLU A 76 -18.46 1.32 0.36
C GLU A 76 -18.95 -0.10 0.06
N TYR A 77 -19.25 -0.89 1.10
CA TYR A 77 -19.74 -2.26 0.89
C TYR A 77 -21.14 -2.29 0.24
N ALA A 78 -21.96 -1.27 0.44
CA ALA A 78 -23.22 -1.13 -0.30
C ALA A 78 -22.98 -0.88 -1.79
N ILE A 79 -22.07 0.02 -2.15
CA ILE A 79 -21.65 0.31 -3.54
C ILE A 79 -21.14 -0.96 -4.20
N LEU A 80 -20.18 -1.64 -3.58
CA LEU A 80 -19.62 -2.89 -4.10
C LEU A 80 -20.68 -3.99 -4.23
N GLY A 81 -21.59 -4.09 -3.26
CA GLY A 81 -22.68 -5.07 -3.27
C GLY A 81 -23.74 -4.80 -4.33
N LEU A 82 -23.95 -3.55 -4.73
CA LEU A 82 -24.83 -3.15 -5.86
C LEU A 82 -24.15 -3.34 -7.23
N GLY A 83 -22.86 -3.69 -7.26
CA GLY A 83 -22.07 -3.80 -8.48
C GLY A 83 -21.67 -2.45 -9.09
N ALA A 84 -21.78 -1.39 -8.31
CA ALA A 84 -21.29 -0.05 -8.66
C ALA A 84 -19.78 0.04 -8.44
N VAL A 85 -19.17 1.11 -8.92
CA VAL A 85 -17.74 1.37 -8.84
C VAL A 85 -17.46 2.36 -7.72
N ASN A 86 -16.72 1.93 -6.69
CA ASN A 86 -16.25 2.83 -5.62
C ASN A 86 -14.98 3.57 -6.06
N ILE A 87 -14.94 4.89 -5.86
CA ILE A 87 -13.80 5.75 -6.22
C ILE A 87 -13.40 6.56 -4.98
N PRO A 88 -12.61 5.97 -4.08
CA PRO A 88 -12.27 6.59 -2.80
C PRO A 88 -11.27 7.71 -2.99
N THR A 89 -11.54 8.85 -2.33
CA THR A 89 -10.67 10.02 -2.28
C THR A 89 -10.19 10.27 -0.85
N GLU A 90 -9.16 11.09 -0.70
CA GLU A 90 -8.58 11.43 0.60
C GLU A 90 -9.56 12.19 1.51
N THR A 91 -9.41 12.02 2.83
CA THR A 91 -10.34 12.55 3.85
C THR A 91 -10.39 14.07 3.93
N ARG A 92 -9.32 14.76 3.55
CA ARG A 92 -9.19 16.22 3.61
C ARG A 92 -9.07 16.85 2.23
N ILE A 93 -9.78 16.26 1.26
CA ILE A 93 -9.75 16.75 -0.10
C ILE A 93 -10.48 18.10 -0.21
N PRO A 94 -9.89 19.14 -0.83
CA PRO A 94 -10.59 20.39 -1.12
C PRO A 94 -11.80 20.14 -2.04
N GLY A 95 -12.90 20.88 -1.81
CA GLY A 95 -14.14 20.72 -2.59
C GLY A 95 -13.95 20.95 -4.10
N GLU A 96 -13.05 21.85 -4.51
CA GLU A 96 -12.66 22.04 -5.92
C GLU A 96 -12.04 20.77 -6.50
N ARG A 97 -11.06 20.20 -5.80
CA ARG A 97 -10.38 18.99 -6.24
C ARG A 97 -11.31 17.78 -6.28
N LEU A 98 -12.25 17.68 -5.32
CA LEU A 98 -13.27 16.64 -5.30
C LEU A 98 -14.19 16.74 -6.54
N GLY A 99 -14.60 17.96 -6.89
CA GLY A 99 -15.40 18.22 -8.10
C GLY A 99 -14.63 17.90 -9.40
N GLU A 100 -13.34 18.20 -9.48
CA GLU A 100 -12.48 17.83 -10.61
C GLU A 100 -12.36 16.32 -10.78
N ILE A 101 -12.13 15.59 -9.68
CA ILE A 101 -12.06 14.13 -9.70
C ILE A 101 -13.40 13.56 -10.16
N ALA A 102 -14.51 14.01 -9.58
CA ALA A 102 -15.83 13.53 -9.97
C ALA A 102 -16.08 13.67 -11.48
N LYS A 103 -15.73 14.82 -12.06
CA LYS A 103 -15.83 15.03 -13.52
C LYS A 103 -14.89 14.13 -14.32
N SER A 104 -13.66 13.94 -13.85
CA SER A 104 -12.65 13.15 -14.56
C SER A 104 -13.01 11.68 -14.70
N VAL A 105 -13.80 11.15 -13.75
CA VAL A 105 -14.24 9.75 -13.71
C VAL A 105 -15.70 9.57 -14.12
N ASP A 106 -16.35 10.60 -14.69
CA ASP A 106 -17.79 10.59 -15.02
C ASP A 106 -18.66 10.11 -13.84
N ALA A 107 -18.37 10.62 -12.65
CA ALA A 107 -19.13 10.21 -11.46
C ALA A 107 -20.61 10.62 -11.56
N GLU A 108 -21.50 9.67 -11.37
CA GLU A 108 -22.96 9.92 -11.32
C GLU A 108 -23.38 10.36 -9.91
N LEU A 109 -22.55 10.11 -8.90
CA LEU A 109 -22.79 10.49 -7.52
C LEU A 109 -21.49 10.77 -6.79
N VAL A 110 -21.48 11.77 -5.92
CA VAL A 110 -20.43 12.02 -4.92
C VAL A 110 -21.01 11.83 -3.54
N LEU A 111 -20.39 10.99 -2.70
CA LEU A 111 -20.70 10.81 -1.29
C LEU A 111 -19.61 11.45 -0.44
N SER A 112 -19.96 12.46 0.34
CA SER A 112 -19.02 13.13 1.23
C SER A 112 -19.76 13.94 2.30
N SER A 113 -19.07 14.21 3.44
CA SER A 113 -19.63 15.10 4.47
C SER A 113 -19.62 16.58 4.05
N GLN A 114 -18.80 16.94 3.07
CA GLN A 114 -18.68 18.31 2.55
C GLN A 114 -19.10 18.35 1.07
N LYS A 115 -19.86 19.40 0.70
CA LYS A 115 -20.29 19.59 -0.68
C LYS A 115 -19.09 19.88 -1.59
N PRO A 116 -18.94 19.14 -2.71
CA PRO A 116 -17.93 19.46 -3.73
C PRO A 116 -18.27 20.77 -4.46
N ASN A 117 -17.26 21.39 -5.08
CA ASN A 117 -17.49 22.53 -5.96
C ASN A 117 -17.89 22.03 -7.36
N GLY A 118 -18.66 22.86 -8.08
CA GLY A 118 -19.10 22.57 -9.44
C GLY A 118 -20.44 21.88 -9.52
N ASP A 119 -20.87 21.60 -10.75
CA ASP A 119 -22.14 20.94 -11.05
C ASP A 119 -21.92 19.41 -11.06
N VAL A 120 -21.93 18.82 -9.87
CA VAL A 120 -21.87 17.38 -9.66
C VAL A 120 -22.98 16.96 -8.70
N ARG A 121 -23.63 15.83 -8.98
CA ARG A 121 -24.64 15.28 -8.07
C ARG A 121 -23.94 14.83 -6.79
N TRP A 122 -24.36 15.38 -5.65
CA TRP A 122 -23.80 15.13 -4.35
C TRP A 122 -24.87 14.79 -3.33
N VAL A 123 -24.52 13.86 -2.44
CA VAL A 123 -25.33 13.48 -1.27
C VAL A 123 -24.40 13.41 -0.08
N SER A 124 -24.83 13.94 1.05
CA SER A 124 -24.09 13.80 2.32
C SER A 124 -24.22 12.38 2.85
N TYR A 125 -23.17 11.85 3.49
CA TYR A 125 -23.30 10.60 4.25
C TYR A 125 -24.43 10.65 5.29
N ALA A 126 -24.69 11.82 5.87
CA ALA A 126 -25.76 12.02 6.84
C ALA A 126 -27.17 11.84 6.25
N ASP A 127 -27.33 11.98 4.93
CA ASP A 127 -28.60 11.83 4.23
C ASP A 127 -28.83 10.38 3.72
N ILE A 128 -27.85 9.51 3.89
CA ILE A 128 -27.98 8.08 3.58
C ILE A 128 -28.57 7.38 4.81
N ASP A 129 -29.72 6.74 4.63
CA ASP A 129 -30.31 5.92 5.70
C ASP A 129 -29.41 4.70 5.99
N MET A 130 -28.97 4.62 7.24
CA MET A 130 -28.15 3.53 7.77
C MET A 130 -28.77 2.93 9.03
N GLY A 131 -30.10 2.97 9.11
CA GLY A 131 -30.85 2.40 10.24
C GLY A 131 -30.60 0.89 10.43
N LEU A 132 -30.89 0.43 11.65
CA LEU A 132 -30.73 -1.00 12.00
C LEU A 132 -31.95 -1.86 11.65
N GLU A 133 -33.08 -1.24 11.26
CA GLU A 133 -34.35 -1.91 10.96
C GLU A 133 -34.50 -2.23 9.46
N ALA A 134 -33.39 -2.45 8.75
CA ALA A 134 -33.45 -2.70 7.32
C ALA A 134 -34.06 -4.07 7.01
N ASP A 135 -35.29 -4.07 6.63
CA ASP A 135 -36.00 -5.21 6.00
C ASP A 135 -35.73 -5.27 4.48
N TYR A 136 -34.58 -4.73 4.09
CA TYR A 136 -34.12 -4.75 2.70
C TYR A 136 -33.52 -6.11 2.36
N SER A 137 -34.35 -6.97 1.80
CA SER A 137 -33.91 -8.26 1.26
C SER A 137 -33.28 -8.02 -0.11
N TRP A 138 -31.97 -8.14 -0.18
CA TRP A 138 -31.21 -8.07 -1.42
C TRP A 138 -30.08 -9.10 -1.43
N ASP A 139 -29.62 -9.45 -2.62
CA ASP A 139 -28.45 -10.29 -2.80
C ASP A 139 -27.34 -9.46 -3.42
N PRO A 140 -26.22 -9.26 -2.69
CA PRO A 140 -25.04 -8.62 -3.26
C PRO A 140 -24.55 -9.34 -4.51
N VAL A 141 -24.06 -8.58 -5.48
CA VAL A 141 -23.48 -9.16 -6.71
C VAL A 141 -22.33 -10.12 -6.39
N GLY A 142 -22.17 -11.11 -7.25
CA GLY A 142 -21.04 -12.04 -7.15
C GLY A 142 -19.74 -11.46 -7.71
N VAL A 143 -18.67 -12.24 -7.62
CA VAL A 143 -17.38 -11.91 -8.20
C VAL A 143 -17.48 -11.82 -9.73
N SER A 144 -16.96 -10.76 -10.30
CA SER A 144 -16.91 -10.51 -11.74
C SER A 144 -15.61 -9.82 -12.16
N ASN A 145 -15.37 -9.74 -13.47
CA ASN A 145 -14.28 -8.96 -14.05
C ASN A 145 -14.70 -7.51 -14.34
N ASP A 146 -15.93 -7.10 -13.98
CA ASP A 146 -16.31 -5.70 -14.10
C ASP A 146 -15.50 -4.85 -13.10
N CYS A 147 -15.27 -3.59 -13.47
CA CYS A 147 -14.63 -2.63 -12.56
C CYS A 147 -15.48 -2.47 -11.30
N SER A 148 -14.86 -2.59 -10.14
CA SER A 148 -15.51 -2.39 -8.84
C SER A 148 -14.86 -1.24 -8.04
N GLU A 149 -13.60 -0.93 -8.33
CA GLU A 149 -12.87 0.15 -7.68
C GLU A 149 -12.00 0.90 -8.68
N ILE A 150 -11.88 2.23 -8.52
CA ILE A 150 -10.87 3.05 -9.21
C ILE A 150 -10.04 3.72 -8.14
N ILE A 151 -8.79 3.29 -8.00
CA ILE A 151 -7.87 3.81 -6.99
C ILE A 151 -6.89 4.78 -7.65
N PHE A 152 -6.90 6.03 -7.19
CA PHE A 152 -5.95 7.03 -7.69
C PHE A 152 -4.56 6.82 -7.11
N THR A 153 -3.56 6.79 -7.99
CA THR A 153 -2.14 6.69 -7.62
C THR A 153 -1.39 7.96 -8.04
N THR A 154 -0.45 8.40 -7.20
CA THR A 154 0.47 9.49 -7.57
C THR A 154 1.52 8.95 -8.53
N GLY A 155 1.30 9.14 -9.82
CA GLY A 155 2.26 8.75 -10.85
C GLY A 155 3.59 9.52 -10.75
N THR A 156 4.68 8.89 -11.21
CA THR A 156 6.00 9.54 -11.35
C THR A 156 5.97 10.76 -12.26
N THR A 157 4.99 10.85 -13.16
CA THR A 157 4.75 11.98 -14.07
C THR A 157 4.06 13.18 -13.42
N GLY A 158 3.66 13.09 -12.15
CA GLY A 158 2.99 14.17 -11.41
C GLY A 158 1.47 14.24 -11.60
N LYS A 159 0.89 13.58 -12.62
CA LYS A 159 -0.56 13.49 -12.81
C LYS A 159 -1.08 12.20 -12.17
N SER A 160 -2.10 12.30 -11.33
CA SER A 160 -2.72 11.13 -10.69
C SER A 160 -3.45 10.29 -11.71
N LYS A 161 -3.31 8.95 -11.63
CA LYS A 161 -3.91 7.97 -12.55
C LYS A 161 -4.91 7.11 -11.80
N GLY A 162 -6.08 6.88 -12.39
CA GLY A 162 -7.12 6.01 -11.83
C GLY A 162 -6.87 4.55 -12.25
N VAL A 163 -6.40 3.71 -11.35
CA VAL A 163 -6.19 2.27 -11.56
C VAL A 163 -7.52 1.56 -11.38
N MET A 164 -8.02 0.89 -12.43
CA MET A 164 -9.27 0.13 -12.40
C MET A 164 -9.04 -1.29 -11.90
N LEU A 165 -9.76 -1.68 -10.85
CA LEU A 165 -9.69 -3.00 -10.22
C LEU A 165 -11.04 -3.69 -10.29
N SER A 166 -11.06 -5.00 -10.54
CA SER A 166 -12.28 -5.82 -10.53
C SER A 166 -12.48 -6.52 -9.18
N SER A 167 -13.69 -6.95 -8.89
CA SER A 167 -13.94 -7.80 -7.71
C SER A 167 -13.23 -9.16 -7.81
N CYS A 168 -12.93 -9.65 -9.02
CA CYS A 168 -12.09 -10.84 -9.24
C CYS A 168 -10.63 -10.58 -8.82
N CYS A 169 -10.10 -9.40 -9.15
CA CYS A 169 -8.78 -8.95 -8.68
C CYS A 169 -8.71 -8.97 -7.16
N LEU A 170 -9.68 -8.34 -6.49
CA LEU A 170 -9.77 -8.31 -5.02
C LEU A 170 -9.90 -9.71 -4.42
N ALA A 171 -10.78 -10.56 -4.93
CA ALA A 171 -10.97 -11.92 -4.43
C ALA A 171 -9.67 -12.76 -4.54
N THR A 172 -8.96 -12.64 -5.65
CA THR A 172 -7.67 -13.31 -5.87
C THR A 172 -6.62 -12.79 -4.88
N TYR A 173 -6.55 -11.47 -4.70
CA TYR A 173 -5.65 -10.83 -3.74
C TYR A 173 -5.89 -11.36 -2.31
N LEU A 174 -7.13 -11.35 -1.84
CA LEU A 174 -7.48 -11.81 -0.50
C LEU A 174 -7.09 -13.28 -0.26
N SER A 175 -7.28 -14.11 -1.28
CA SER A 175 -6.95 -15.54 -1.19
C SER A 175 -5.46 -15.83 -1.19
N ALA A 176 -4.66 -15.03 -1.88
CA ALA A 176 -3.19 -15.15 -1.88
C ALA A 176 -2.58 -14.66 -0.57
N ILE A 177 -3.09 -13.52 -0.05
CA ILE A 177 -2.47 -12.79 1.05
C ILE A 177 -2.88 -13.33 2.43
N ASN A 178 -4.15 -13.64 2.66
CA ASN A 178 -4.63 -14.02 3.99
C ASN A 178 -3.91 -15.25 4.58
N PRO A 179 -3.65 -16.33 3.81
CA PRO A 179 -2.89 -17.47 4.31
C PRO A 179 -1.45 -17.11 4.72
N THR A 180 -0.82 -16.19 3.98
CA THR A 180 0.56 -15.75 4.25
C THR A 180 0.68 -15.10 5.63
N PHE A 181 -0.31 -14.31 6.03
CA PHE A 181 -0.38 -13.68 7.35
C PHE A 181 -1.05 -14.54 8.41
N LYS A 182 -1.47 -15.75 8.07
CA LYS A 182 -2.28 -16.58 8.96
C LYS A 182 -3.46 -15.83 9.56
N LEU A 183 -4.05 -14.92 8.75
CA LEU A 183 -5.19 -14.15 9.17
C LEU A 183 -6.40 -15.08 9.30
N GLN A 184 -6.98 -15.11 10.49
CA GLN A 184 -8.04 -16.02 10.87
C GLN A 184 -9.20 -15.25 11.51
N ASN A 185 -10.27 -15.94 11.77
CA ASN A 185 -11.47 -15.37 12.38
C ASN A 185 -11.16 -14.66 13.71
N GLU A 186 -10.30 -15.24 14.56
CA GLU A 186 -9.92 -14.74 15.89
C GLU A 186 -8.94 -13.57 15.84
N SER A 187 -8.38 -13.28 14.68
CA SER A 187 -7.41 -12.20 14.52
C SER A 187 -8.06 -10.82 14.76
N VAL A 188 -7.26 -9.88 15.25
CA VAL A 188 -7.63 -8.47 15.35
C VAL A 188 -6.59 -7.66 14.58
N PHE A 189 -7.03 -6.94 13.58
CA PHE A 189 -6.15 -6.18 12.68
C PHE A 189 -6.27 -4.67 12.93
N LEU A 190 -5.16 -4.02 13.26
CA LEU A 190 -5.10 -2.56 13.39
C LEU A 190 -4.79 -1.92 12.04
N VAL A 191 -5.72 -1.13 11.51
CA VAL A 191 -5.62 -0.38 10.27
C VAL A 191 -5.30 1.08 10.59
N THR A 192 -4.11 1.54 10.18
CA THR A 192 -3.62 2.90 10.45
C THR A 192 -3.36 3.71 9.19
N THR A 193 -3.57 3.11 8.03
CA THR A 193 -3.31 3.72 6.73
C THR A 193 -4.58 4.25 6.09
N PRO A 194 -4.49 5.32 5.28
CA PRO A 194 -5.66 5.93 4.64
C PRO A 194 -6.44 4.94 3.77
N LEU A 195 -7.77 5.07 3.79
CA LEU A 195 -8.69 4.16 3.12
C LEU A 195 -8.92 4.46 1.62
N ASN A 196 -8.35 5.56 1.12
CA ASN A 196 -8.33 5.88 -0.31
C ASN A 196 -7.16 5.20 -1.07
N HIS A 197 -6.42 4.31 -0.40
CA HIS A 197 -5.33 3.52 -0.98
C HIS A 197 -5.50 2.04 -0.69
N VAL A 198 -5.02 1.19 -1.59
CA VAL A 198 -5.02 -0.28 -1.41
C VAL A 198 -4.37 -0.72 -0.09
N GLY A 199 -3.36 0.04 0.40
CA GLY A 199 -2.69 -0.24 1.67
C GLY A 199 -3.59 -0.16 2.90
N GLY A 200 -4.62 0.68 2.91
CA GLY A 200 -5.61 0.79 3.98
C GLY A 200 -6.88 0.02 3.67
N LEU A 201 -7.49 0.31 2.51
CA LEU A 201 -8.77 -0.24 2.10
C LEU A 201 -8.76 -1.77 2.06
N HIS A 202 -7.77 -2.35 1.39
CA HIS A 202 -7.67 -3.81 1.29
C HIS A 202 -7.36 -4.49 2.63
N ARG A 203 -6.88 -3.77 3.66
CA ARG A 203 -6.75 -4.33 5.02
C ARG A 203 -8.12 -4.59 5.65
N ILE A 204 -9.08 -3.66 5.45
CA ILE A 204 -10.45 -3.88 5.91
C ILE A 204 -11.07 -5.07 5.14
N HIS A 205 -10.89 -5.11 3.81
CA HIS A 205 -11.38 -6.25 3.01
C HIS A 205 -10.78 -7.59 3.47
N GLN A 206 -9.48 -7.63 3.83
CA GLN A 206 -8.88 -8.83 4.42
C GLN A 206 -9.62 -9.27 5.69
N CYS A 207 -9.89 -8.34 6.61
CA CYS A 207 -10.60 -8.64 7.85
C CYS A 207 -12.00 -9.19 7.56
N MET A 208 -12.75 -8.50 6.71
CA MET A 208 -14.12 -8.90 6.36
C MET A 208 -14.15 -10.26 5.66
N SER A 209 -13.14 -10.59 4.85
CA SER A 209 -13.10 -11.84 4.10
C SER A 209 -12.88 -13.10 4.95
N VAL A 210 -12.32 -12.96 6.15
CA VAL A 210 -12.12 -14.06 7.10
C VAL A 210 -12.97 -13.94 8.36
N GLY A 211 -13.77 -12.89 8.46
CA GLY A 211 -14.65 -12.65 9.61
C GLY A 211 -13.92 -12.23 10.88
N CYS A 212 -12.74 -11.61 10.79
CA CYS A 212 -12.00 -11.08 11.93
C CYS A 212 -12.39 -9.63 12.27
N THR A 213 -11.78 -9.05 13.29
CA THR A 213 -12.05 -7.69 13.73
C THR A 213 -11.05 -6.70 13.11
N ALA A 214 -11.53 -5.59 12.53
CA ALA A 214 -10.70 -4.46 12.13
C ALA A 214 -10.83 -3.30 13.12
N VAL A 215 -9.71 -2.84 13.67
CA VAL A 215 -9.62 -1.63 14.52
C VAL A 215 -9.08 -0.51 13.66
N LEU A 216 -9.81 0.61 13.54
CA LEU A 216 -9.46 1.72 12.68
C LEU A 216 -8.90 2.89 13.50
N LEU A 217 -7.75 3.40 13.06
CA LEU A 217 -7.16 4.65 13.55
C LEU A 217 -6.84 5.59 12.38
N ASP A 218 -7.01 6.89 12.60
CA ASP A 218 -6.56 7.92 11.66
C ASP A 218 -5.04 8.15 11.77
N GLY A 219 -4.27 7.17 11.29
CA GLY A 219 -2.82 7.19 11.30
C GLY A 219 -2.19 6.82 12.64
N ILE A 220 -0.85 6.96 12.72
CA ILE A 220 -0.07 6.62 13.92
C ILE A 220 0.55 7.85 14.61
N LYS A 221 0.21 9.06 14.21
CA LYS A 221 0.75 10.29 14.83
C LYS A 221 0.41 10.40 16.32
N ASN A 222 -0.74 9.89 16.71
CA ASN A 222 -1.11 9.73 18.12
C ASN A 222 -0.60 8.38 18.64
N LEU A 223 0.66 8.34 19.07
CA LEU A 223 1.29 7.13 19.61
C LEU A 223 0.54 6.54 20.80
N LYS A 224 -0.03 7.39 21.68
CA LYS A 224 -0.81 6.90 22.82
C LYS A 224 -2.04 6.13 22.37
N ALA A 225 -2.76 6.63 21.37
CA ALA A 225 -3.92 5.93 20.82
C ALA A 225 -3.50 4.62 20.12
N PHE A 226 -2.36 4.63 19.39
CA PHE A 226 -1.82 3.44 18.75
C PHE A 226 -1.56 2.30 19.75
N PHE A 227 -0.77 2.57 20.81
CA PHE A 227 -0.45 1.54 21.80
C PHE A 227 -1.68 1.13 22.62
N LYS A 228 -2.55 2.10 23.00
CA LYS A 228 -3.80 1.83 23.70
C LYS A 228 -4.69 0.88 22.90
N SER A 229 -4.87 1.11 21.60
CA SER A 229 -5.70 0.24 20.75
C SER A 229 -5.18 -1.20 20.69
N ILE A 230 -3.85 -1.37 20.69
CA ILE A 230 -3.25 -2.71 20.69
C ILE A 230 -3.57 -3.47 21.98
N ASP A 231 -3.46 -2.79 23.12
CA ASP A 231 -3.72 -3.40 24.43
C ASP A 231 -5.22 -3.62 24.66
N ASP A 232 -6.07 -2.62 24.40
CA ASP A 232 -7.51 -2.67 24.68
C ASP A 232 -8.26 -3.70 23.84
N TYR A 233 -7.86 -3.86 22.58
CA TYR A 233 -8.57 -4.74 21.63
C TYR A 233 -7.82 -6.04 21.30
N GLY A 234 -6.66 -6.27 21.92
CA GLY A 234 -5.89 -7.48 21.69
C GLY A 234 -5.42 -7.60 20.24
N VAL A 235 -4.93 -6.51 19.66
CA VAL A 235 -4.47 -6.48 18.26
C VAL A 235 -3.35 -7.48 18.03
N THR A 236 -3.53 -8.31 17.02
CA THR A 236 -2.58 -9.36 16.63
C THR A 236 -1.83 -9.03 15.34
N HIS A 237 -2.43 -8.23 14.46
CA HIS A 237 -1.91 -7.89 13.13
C HIS A 237 -1.94 -6.39 12.89
N THR A 238 -0.94 -5.87 12.18
CA THR A 238 -0.97 -4.48 11.70
C THR A 238 -0.19 -4.34 10.40
N TYR A 239 -0.57 -3.34 9.60
CA TYR A 239 0.19 -2.88 8.45
C TYR A 239 0.84 -1.53 8.76
N LEU A 240 2.16 -1.48 8.66
CA LEU A 240 2.95 -0.28 8.92
C LEU A 240 3.89 -0.02 7.72
N PRO A 241 3.67 1.02 6.93
CA PRO A 241 4.65 1.44 5.93
C PRO A 241 6.03 1.68 6.56
N PRO A 242 7.15 1.55 5.82
CA PRO A 242 8.50 1.75 6.35
C PRO A 242 8.68 3.06 7.12
N ALA A 243 8.11 4.17 6.63
CA ALA A 243 8.13 5.47 7.32
C ALA A 243 7.46 5.42 8.70
N SER A 244 6.37 4.66 8.84
CA SER A 244 5.68 4.46 10.12
C SER A 244 6.52 3.64 11.10
N VAL A 245 7.18 2.59 10.61
CA VAL A 245 8.12 1.81 11.43
C VAL A 245 9.28 2.67 11.89
N LYS A 246 9.89 3.45 10.99
CA LYS A 246 10.97 4.40 11.32
C LYS A 246 10.56 5.37 12.41
N MET A 247 9.36 5.93 12.31
CA MET A 247 8.83 6.84 13.34
C MET A 247 8.70 6.13 14.70
N LEU A 248 8.15 4.91 14.74
CA LEU A 248 8.02 4.13 15.97
C LEU A 248 9.38 3.77 16.57
N LEU A 249 10.35 3.35 15.76
CA LEU A 249 11.71 3.05 16.20
C LEU A 249 12.42 4.29 16.77
N THR A 250 12.15 5.46 16.21
CA THR A 250 12.75 6.73 16.64
C THR A 250 12.13 7.27 17.92
N LEU A 251 10.80 7.26 18.01
CA LEU A 251 10.06 7.98 19.06
C LEU A 251 9.59 7.08 20.19
N ALA A 252 9.39 5.77 19.95
CA ALA A 252 8.74 4.87 20.89
C ALA A 252 9.36 3.45 20.90
N LYS A 253 10.66 3.33 20.64
CA LYS A 253 11.36 2.04 20.53
C LYS A 253 11.11 1.11 21.73
N LYS A 254 11.14 1.67 22.98
CA LYS A 254 10.91 0.89 24.20
C LYS A 254 9.48 0.37 24.31
N ASP A 255 8.50 1.17 23.90
CA ASP A 255 7.09 0.75 23.96
C ASP A 255 6.77 -0.23 22.84
N LEU A 256 7.37 -0.05 21.66
CA LEU A 256 7.27 -1.01 20.56
C LEU A 256 7.84 -2.39 20.97
N ALA A 257 8.96 -2.44 21.66
CA ALA A 257 9.56 -3.67 22.17
C ALA A 257 8.63 -4.45 23.14
N LYS A 258 7.78 -3.74 23.91
CA LYS A 258 6.78 -4.37 24.80
C LYS A 258 5.68 -5.13 24.05
N LEU A 259 5.52 -4.88 22.77
CA LEU A 259 4.55 -5.55 21.92
C LEU A 259 5.07 -6.87 21.35
N ASN A 260 6.34 -7.23 21.60
CA ASN A 260 6.93 -8.48 21.15
C ASN A 260 6.09 -9.68 21.62
N GLY A 261 5.59 -10.47 20.68
CA GLY A 261 4.71 -11.62 20.92
C GLY A 261 3.24 -11.25 21.15
N LYS A 262 2.88 -10.02 21.56
CA LYS A 262 1.48 -9.53 21.53
C LYS A 262 1.06 -9.30 20.08
N LEU A 263 1.78 -8.46 19.35
CA LEU A 263 1.68 -8.40 17.90
C LEU A 263 2.29 -9.66 17.32
N GLN A 264 1.48 -10.45 16.65
CA GLN A 264 1.94 -11.68 15.98
C GLN A 264 2.56 -11.36 14.61
N PHE A 265 2.00 -10.36 13.92
CA PHE A 265 2.39 -9.98 12.58
C PHE A 265 2.48 -8.47 12.40
N ILE A 266 3.59 -8.01 11.85
CA ILE A 266 3.75 -6.68 11.26
C ILE A 266 4.01 -6.87 9.78
N TYR A 267 3.14 -6.30 8.96
CA TYR A 267 3.31 -6.27 7.51
C TYR A 267 3.77 -4.89 7.07
N THR A 268 4.76 -4.83 6.19
CA THR A 268 5.24 -3.61 5.55
C THR A 268 5.30 -3.78 4.04
N ALA A 269 5.11 -2.72 3.29
CA ALA A 269 5.19 -2.68 1.83
C ALA A 269 5.21 -1.21 1.35
N SER A 270 5.06 -1.00 0.07
CA SER A 270 4.91 0.29 -0.63
C SER A 270 6.16 1.13 -0.79
N ALA A 271 7.22 0.86 -0.07
CA ALA A 271 8.52 1.52 -0.23
C ALA A 271 9.64 0.55 0.17
N PRO A 272 10.90 0.78 -0.27
CA PRO A 272 12.05 0.08 0.27
C PRO A 272 12.10 0.22 1.79
N PHE A 273 12.47 -0.87 2.47
CA PHE A 273 12.58 -0.88 3.93
C PHE A 273 14.08 -0.98 4.29
N PRO A 274 14.68 0.05 4.90
CA PRO A 274 16.11 0.06 5.20
C PRO A 274 16.51 -1.10 6.09
N MET A 275 17.61 -1.78 5.75
CA MET A 275 18.08 -2.96 6.47
C MET A 275 18.36 -2.69 7.94
N ALA A 276 18.92 -1.54 8.27
CA ALA A 276 19.19 -1.15 9.66
C ALA A 276 17.89 -1.08 10.51
N ASP A 277 16.79 -0.64 9.91
CA ASP A 277 15.49 -0.59 10.58
C ASP A 277 14.88 -2.00 10.72
N ILE A 278 15.03 -2.87 9.70
CA ILE A 278 14.62 -4.28 9.74
C ILE A 278 15.38 -5.01 10.87
N GLU A 279 16.68 -4.94 10.89
CA GLU A 279 17.56 -5.57 11.91
C GLU A 279 17.21 -5.08 13.31
N THR A 280 16.99 -3.76 13.47
CA THR A 280 16.56 -3.19 14.74
C THR A 280 15.22 -3.73 15.17
N LEU A 281 14.23 -3.76 14.27
CA LEU A 281 12.89 -4.25 14.57
C LEU A 281 12.92 -5.74 14.95
N MET A 282 13.65 -6.56 14.19
CA MET A 282 13.85 -7.99 14.51
C MET A 282 14.51 -8.20 15.88
N SER A 283 15.47 -7.37 16.24
CA SER A 283 16.18 -7.49 17.53
C SER A 283 15.27 -7.21 18.73
N ILE A 284 14.35 -6.23 18.61
CA ILE A 284 13.44 -5.85 19.71
C ILE A 284 12.11 -6.61 19.70
N MET A 285 11.77 -7.25 18.57
CA MET A 285 10.51 -8.01 18.39
C MET A 285 10.75 -9.40 17.80
N PRO A 286 11.61 -10.25 18.40
CA PRO A 286 11.97 -11.54 17.83
C PRO A 286 10.80 -12.53 17.70
N ASN A 287 9.76 -12.39 18.51
CA ASN A 287 8.56 -13.27 18.50
C ASN A 287 7.42 -12.72 17.62
N THR A 288 7.61 -11.57 16.97
CA THR A 288 6.66 -10.99 16.03
C THR A 288 7.13 -11.28 14.62
N ARG A 289 6.30 -11.84 13.77
CA ARG A 289 6.63 -12.10 12.36
C ARG A 289 6.65 -10.79 11.58
N LEU A 290 7.78 -10.49 10.95
CA LEU A 290 7.99 -9.29 10.16
C LEU A 290 7.92 -9.63 8.67
N HIS A 291 6.87 -9.18 8.02
CA HIS A 291 6.61 -9.44 6.62
C HIS A 291 6.85 -8.20 5.76
N GLN A 292 7.56 -8.39 4.65
CA GLN A 292 7.72 -7.42 3.58
C GLN A 292 7.05 -7.93 2.33
N GLY A 293 6.11 -7.16 1.79
CA GLY A 293 5.48 -7.43 0.51
C GLY A 293 5.97 -6.52 -0.60
N TYR A 294 5.93 -7.03 -1.81
CA TYR A 294 6.19 -6.26 -3.02
C TYR A 294 5.01 -6.39 -3.99
N GLY A 295 4.65 -5.26 -4.58
CA GLY A 295 3.59 -5.12 -5.56
C GLY A 295 3.19 -3.66 -5.74
N SER A 296 2.20 -3.43 -6.58
CA SER A 296 1.66 -2.10 -6.86
C SER A 296 0.13 -2.15 -6.94
N SER A 297 -0.51 -1.00 -7.11
CA SER A 297 -1.95 -0.96 -7.40
C SER A 297 -2.28 -1.65 -8.71
N GLU A 298 -1.36 -1.63 -9.68
CA GLU A 298 -1.51 -2.21 -11.01
C GLU A 298 -1.34 -3.75 -11.03
N THR A 299 -0.55 -4.31 -10.12
CA THR A 299 -0.19 -5.75 -10.10
C THR A 299 -0.87 -6.53 -8.98
N GLY A 300 -1.43 -5.84 -7.99
CA GLY A 300 -1.68 -6.46 -6.69
C GLY A 300 -0.38 -6.82 -5.99
N SER A 301 -0.38 -7.87 -5.18
CA SER A 301 0.82 -8.36 -4.47
C SER A 301 1.51 -9.45 -5.30
N ILE A 302 2.79 -9.26 -5.58
CA ILE A 302 3.60 -10.19 -6.39
C ILE A 302 4.24 -11.25 -5.50
N CYS A 303 4.89 -10.83 -4.42
CA CYS A 303 5.60 -11.71 -3.50
C CYS A 303 5.59 -11.14 -2.08
N ASN A 304 6.00 -11.98 -1.14
CA ASN A 304 6.12 -11.63 0.27
C ASN A 304 7.23 -12.46 0.92
N CYS A 305 8.04 -11.86 1.76
CA CYS A 305 8.95 -12.58 2.64
C CYS A 305 8.62 -12.35 4.11
N CYS A 306 9.01 -13.28 4.97
CA CYS A 306 9.02 -13.12 6.41
C CYS A 306 10.48 -13.05 6.86
N TYR A 307 10.96 -11.86 7.20
CA TYR A 307 12.38 -11.62 7.50
C TYR A 307 12.94 -12.47 8.62
N ASN A 308 12.17 -12.72 9.67
CA ASN A 308 12.59 -13.54 10.80
C ASN A 308 12.08 -14.99 10.74
N ALA A 309 11.74 -15.48 9.56
CA ALA A 309 11.51 -16.90 9.36
C ALA A 309 12.85 -17.67 9.33
N PRO A 310 12.92 -18.88 9.89
CA PRO A 310 14.13 -19.70 9.80
C PRO A 310 14.55 -19.96 8.35
N GLY A 311 15.83 -19.70 8.03
CA GLY A 311 16.39 -19.94 6.69
C GLY A 311 16.06 -18.87 5.65
N ASN A 312 15.40 -17.78 6.03
CA ASN A 312 15.13 -16.68 5.10
C ASN A 312 16.40 -15.89 4.75
N THR A 313 16.46 -15.39 3.54
CA THR A 313 17.53 -14.52 3.07
C THR A 313 17.18 -13.07 3.40
N ILE A 314 18.00 -12.40 4.18
CA ILE A 314 17.86 -10.96 4.43
C ILE A 314 18.04 -10.23 3.08
N ASN A 315 17.21 -9.24 2.80
CA ASN A 315 17.09 -8.49 1.53
C ASN A 315 16.28 -9.21 0.42
N SER A 316 15.78 -10.42 0.64
CA SER A 316 14.84 -11.03 -0.28
C SER A 316 13.43 -10.45 -0.10
N LEU A 317 12.68 -10.35 -1.18
CA LEU A 317 11.24 -10.09 -1.17
C LEU A 317 10.41 -11.39 -1.17
N GLY A 318 11.10 -12.55 -1.15
CA GLY A 318 10.50 -13.88 -1.18
C GLY A 318 10.18 -14.37 -2.59
N LYS A 319 9.57 -15.54 -2.66
CA LYS A 319 9.11 -16.11 -3.94
C LYS A 319 7.80 -15.48 -4.36
N PRO A 320 7.56 -15.33 -5.68
CA PRO A 320 6.24 -14.96 -6.17
C PRO A 320 5.16 -15.91 -5.64
N TYR A 321 3.94 -15.39 -5.44
CA TYR A 321 2.79 -16.23 -5.10
C TYR A 321 2.50 -17.21 -6.24
N ASP A 322 2.00 -18.41 -5.92
CA ASP A 322 1.68 -19.47 -6.91
C ASP A 322 0.70 -19.00 -8.00
N CYS A 323 -0.09 -17.97 -7.74
CA CYS A 323 -1.04 -17.35 -8.68
C CYS A 323 -0.44 -16.20 -9.49
N VAL A 324 0.87 -15.92 -9.34
CA VAL A 324 1.56 -14.83 -10.02
C VAL A 324 2.69 -15.39 -10.87
N GLU A 325 2.63 -15.15 -12.15
CA GLU A 325 3.74 -15.38 -13.06
C GLU A 325 4.62 -14.14 -13.10
N VAL A 326 5.91 -14.32 -12.88
CA VAL A 326 6.92 -13.26 -12.94
C VAL A 326 7.98 -13.60 -13.98
N VAL A 327 8.27 -12.64 -14.83
CA VAL A 327 9.35 -12.72 -15.83
C VAL A 327 10.21 -11.47 -15.71
N LEU A 328 11.54 -11.66 -15.74
CA LEU A 328 12.50 -10.57 -15.87
C LEU A 328 12.94 -10.45 -17.32
N HIS A 329 13.15 -9.23 -17.81
CA HIS A 329 13.59 -8.98 -19.18
C HIS A 329 14.61 -7.83 -19.24
N ASP A 330 15.45 -7.86 -20.26
CA ASP A 330 16.37 -6.77 -20.57
C ASP A 330 15.67 -5.60 -21.29
N GLU A 331 16.45 -4.59 -21.69
CA GLU A 331 15.96 -3.41 -22.42
C GLU A 331 15.40 -3.76 -23.81
N ASP A 332 15.88 -4.84 -24.42
CA ASP A 332 15.45 -5.33 -25.74
C ASP A 332 14.22 -6.25 -25.61
N GLY A 333 13.79 -6.58 -24.39
CA GLY A 333 12.62 -7.43 -24.10
C GLY A 333 12.94 -8.93 -24.04
N ASN A 334 14.23 -9.33 -24.13
CA ASN A 334 14.64 -10.72 -23.99
C ASN A 334 14.51 -11.16 -22.53
N GLU A 335 14.04 -12.39 -22.33
CA GLU A 335 13.87 -12.96 -21.00
C GLU A 335 15.22 -13.25 -20.35
N ILE A 336 15.32 -12.91 -19.05
CA ILE A 336 16.49 -13.18 -18.21
C ILE A 336 16.15 -14.32 -17.26
N THR A 337 16.90 -15.42 -17.37
CA THR A 337 16.71 -16.62 -16.54
C THR A 337 17.90 -16.88 -15.60
N GLU A 338 19.04 -16.22 -15.84
CA GLU A 338 20.25 -16.39 -15.03
C GLU A 338 20.07 -15.77 -13.63
N PRO A 339 20.39 -16.52 -12.55
CA PRO A 339 20.40 -15.98 -11.19
C PRO A 339 21.33 -14.76 -11.07
N PHE A 340 20.94 -13.82 -10.20
CA PHE A 340 21.65 -12.56 -9.91
C PHE A 340 21.81 -11.59 -11.09
N LYS A 341 21.21 -11.87 -12.23
CA LYS A 341 21.19 -10.95 -13.35
C LYS A 341 19.97 -10.05 -13.27
N GLU A 342 20.21 -8.75 -13.24
CA GLU A 342 19.17 -7.75 -13.14
C GLU A 342 18.36 -7.61 -14.43
N GLY A 343 17.05 -7.43 -14.28
CA GLY A 343 16.13 -7.16 -15.36
C GLY A 343 14.89 -6.42 -14.88
N TYR A 344 14.16 -5.85 -15.82
CA TYR A 344 12.87 -5.24 -15.58
C TYR A 344 11.82 -6.31 -15.31
N ILE A 345 11.01 -6.10 -14.27
CA ILE A 345 9.97 -7.05 -13.92
C ILE A 345 8.69 -6.82 -14.73
N ARG A 346 8.11 -7.92 -15.22
CA ARG A 346 6.72 -7.99 -15.65
C ARG A 346 6.03 -9.12 -14.92
N SER A 347 4.76 -8.91 -14.55
CA SER A 347 3.98 -9.93 -13.84
C SER A 347 2.59 -10.10 -14.41
N ARG A 348 2.08 -11.32 -14.34
CA ARG A 348 0.74 -11.69 -14.80
C ARG A 348 0.01 -12.45 -13.70
N SER A 349 -1.19 -11.98 -13.34
CA SER A 349 -2.10 -12.67 -12.44
C SER A 349 -3.53 -12.14 -12.60
N LYS A 350 -4.49 -12.80 -11.97
CA LYS A 350 -5.86 -12.27 -11.83
C LYS A 350 -5.94 -11.06 -10.90
N MET A 351 -4.85 -10.71 -10.20
CA MET A 351 -4.74 -9.49 -9.37
C MET A 351 -4.39 -8.25 -10.18
N ASN A 352 -4.00 -8.40 -11.45
CA ASN A 352 -3.63 -7.27 -12.29
C ASN A 352 -4.83 -6.36 -12.54
N MET A 353 -4.54 -5.05 -12.65
CA MET A 353 -5.53 -4.05 -13.02
C MET A 353 -6.21 -4.35 -14.36
N LEU A 354 -7.40 -3.80 -14.54
CA LEU A 354 -8.08 -3.79 -15.84
C LEU A 354 -7.45 -2.76 -16.80
N GLY A 355 -6.79 -1.75 -16.28
CA GLY A 355 -6.15 -0.66 -17.00
C GLY A 355 -6.26 0.66 -16.23
N TYR A 356 -5.82 1.75 -16.84
CA TYR A 356 -6.02 3.10 -16.34
C TYR A 356 -7.29 3.70 -16.92
N TYR A 357 -8.11 4.28 -16.06
CA TYR A 357 -9.39 4.86 -16.48
C TYR A 357 -9.19 6.02 -17.46
N LYS A 358 -9.87 5.95 -18.62
CA LYS A 358 -9.77 6.91 -19.73
C LYS A 358 -8.35 7.14 -20.28
N GLU A 359 -7.42 6.24 -20.01
CA GLU A 359 -6.04 6.34 -20.50
C GLU A 359 -5.65 5.05 -21.27
N PRO A 360 -6.33 4.74 -22.39
CA PRO A 360 -6.08 3.47 -23.12
C PRO A 360 -4.68 3.39 -23.70
N GLU A 361 -4.13 4.50 -24.20
CA GLU A 361 -2.77 4.55 -24.75
C GLU A 361 -1.75 4.25 -23.65
N LEU A 362 -1.88 4.92 -22.49
CA LEU A 362 -1.03 4.64 -21.35
C LEU A 362 -1.19 3.21 -20.84
N THR A 363 -2.41 2.69 -20.81
CA THR A 363 -2.67 1.28 -20.47
C THR A 363 -1.90 0.34 -21.39
N ALA A 364 -1.93 0.58 -22.70
CA ALA A 364 -1.24 -0.23 -23.69
C ALA A 364 0.30 -0.19 -23.54
N THR A 365 0.86 0.85 -22.89
CA THR A 365 2.31 0.88 -22.61
C THR A 365 2.72 -0.07 -21.49
N VAL A 366 1.85 -0.28 -20.48
CA VAL A 366 2.16 -1.04 -19.26
C VAL A 366 1.46 -2.39 -19.18
N LEU A 367 0.32 -2.58 -19.82
CA LEU A 367 -0.45 -3.83 -19.82
C LEU A 367 -0.41 -4.47 -21.22
N LYS A 368 0.38 -5.53 -21.37
CA LYS A 368 0.57 -6.22 -22.67
C LYS A 368 0.45 -7.73 -22.46
N ASN A 369 -0.41 -8.38 -23.25
CA ASN A 369 -0.63 -9.84 -23.20
C ASN A 369 -0.94 -10.36 -21.78
N GLY A 370 -1.66 -9.55 -20.97
CA GLY A 370 -1.99 -9.86 -19.59
C GLY A 370 -0.86 -9.62 -18.59
N PHE A 371 0.35 -9.26 -19.03
CA PHE A 371 1.45 -8.84 -18.16
C PHE A 371 1.38 -7.34 -17.88
N VAL A 372 1.55 -6.96 -16.62
CA VAL A 372 1.87 -5.59 -16.22
C VAL A 372 3.39 -5.44 -16.21
N TYR A 373 3.89 -4.50 -16.99
CA TYR A 373 5.30 -4.13 -17.07
C TYR A 373 5.59 -3.02 -16.06
N SER A 374 6.61 -3.23 -15.25
CA SER A 374 7.10 -2.23 -14.30
C SER A 374 8.48 -1.70 -14.72
N HIS A 375 8.80 -0.49 -14.27
CA HIS A 375 10.16 0.06 -14.38
C HIS A 375 11.05 -0.35 -13.19
N ASP A 376 10.62 -1.30 -12.36
CA ASP A 376 11.42 -1.80 -11.25
C ASP A 376 12.43 -2.83 -11.77
N LEU A 377 13.69 -2.67 -11.36
CA LEU A 377 14.77 -3.62 -11.62
C LEU A 377 14.84 -4.65 -10.50
N MET A 378 14.88 -5.90 -10.89
CA MET A 378 14.86 -7.05 -9.98
C MET A 378 15.86 -8.11 -10.47
N PHE A 379 16.20 -9.02 -9.56
CA PHE A 379 16.88 -10.28 -9.92
C PHE A 379 16.32 -11.43 -9.08
N PHE A 380 16.44 -12.64 -9.59
CA PHE A 380 16.22 -13.86 -8.81
C PHE A 380 17.53 -14.38 -8.27
N ASP A 381 17.51 -14.88 -7.05
CA ASP A 381 18.64 -15.68 -6.53
C ASP A 381 18.51 -17.17 -6.94
N GLU A 382 19.50 -17.98 -6.52
CA GLU A 382 19.51 -19.43 -6.81
C GLU A 382 18.34 -20.19 -6.18
N LYS A 383 17.69 -19.62 -5.14
CA LYS A 383 16.51 -20.20 -4.49
C LYS A 383 15.22 -19.83 -5.22
N GLY A 384 15.29 -18.94 -6.22
CA GLY A 384 14.15 -18.36 -6.92
C GLY A 384 13.40 -17.32 -6.08
N GLU A 385 14.08 -16.68 -5.13
CA GLU A 385 13.57 -15.53 -4.40
C GLU A 385 13.86 -14.25 -5.16
N LEU A 386 12.91 -13.32 -5.14
CA LEU A 386 12.98 -12.04 -5.85
C LEU A 386 13.67 -10.99 -4.97
N HIS A 387 14.57 -10.23 -5.57
CA HIS A 387 15.29 -9.14 -4.93
C HIS A 387 15.07 -7.84 -5.68
N PHE A 388 14.89 -6.75 -4.94
CA PHE A 388 14.77 -5.41 -5.51
C PHE A 388 16.16 -4.81 -5.74
N ALA A 389 16.49 -4.50 -6.99
CA ALA A 389 17.75 -3.84 -7.36
C ALA A 389 17.58 -2.31 -7.47
N GLY A 390 16.37 -1.84 -7.78
CA GLY A 390 16.10 -0.41 -7.89
C GLY A 390 14.98 -0.09 -8.86
N ARG A 391 14.86 1.18 -9.24
CA ARG A 391 13.95 1.60 -10.32
C ARG A 391 14.73 2.05 -11.53
N GLY A 392 14.35 1.56 -12.70
CA GLY A 392 14.95 1.99 -13.96
C GLY A 392 14.90 3.50 -14.18
N ASP A 393 13.79 4.13 -13.78
CA ASP A 393 13.62 5.58 -13.84
C ASP A 393 14.56 6.36 -12.89
N ASP A 394 15.00 5.72 -11.80
CA ASP A 394 15.89 6.31 -10.80
C ASP A 394 17.37 5.93 -11.05
N VAL A 395 17.65 5.00 -11.99
CA VAL A 395 19.02 4.60 -12.32
C VAL A 395 19.77 5.79 -12.92
N ILE A 396 20.91 6.10 -12.31
CA ILE A 396 21.76 7.20 -12.72
C ILE A 396 22.91 6.63 -13.56
N ASN A 397 23.04 7.10 -14.80
CA ASN A 397 24.19 6.75 -15.61
C ASN A 397 25.37 7.67 -15.29
N ILE A 398 26.39 7.13 -14.63
CA ILE A 398 27.62 7.84 -14.30
C ILE A 398 28.75 7.30 -15.20
N ARG A 399 29.09 8.04 -16.26
CA ARG A 399 30.18 7.69 -17.21
C ARG A 399 30.07 6.28 -17.77
N GLY A 400 28.83 5.82 -18.07
CA GLY A 400 28.58 4.48 -18.60
C GLY A 400 28.25 3.41 -17.54
N PHE A 401 28.43 3.70 -16.25
CA PHE A 401 28.03 2.82 -15.17
C PHE A 401 26.60 3.13 -14.72
N LYS A 402 25.74 2.13 -14.65
CA LYS A 402 24.39 2.23 -14.07
C LYS A 402 24.51 2.19 -12.55
N VAL A 403 24.06 3.23 -11.87
CA VAL A 403 24.12 3.36 -10.41
C VAL A 403 22.72 3.54 -9.87
N THR A 404 22.35 2.73 -8.90
CA THR A 404 21.06 2.78 -8.23
C THR A 404 21.16 3.59 -6.93
N PRO A 405 20.45 4.71 -6.79
CA PRO A 405 20.50 5.53 -5.57
C PRO A 405 20.21 4.78 -4.29
N THR A 406 19.27 3.84 -4.31
CA THR A 406 18.87 3.06 -3.13
C THR A 406 20.00 2.22 -2.56
N GLU A 407 20.90 1.68 -3.39
CA GLU A 407 22.07 0.94 -2.92
C GLU A 407 23.00 1.82 -2.08
N ILE A 408 23.22 3.06 -2.53
CA ILE A 408 24.07 4.02 -1.84
C ILE A 408 23.41 4.50 -0.54
N GLU A 409 22.10 4.77 -0.62
CA GLU A 409 21.28 5.17 0.53
C GLU A 409 21.29 4.11 1.62
N ASP A 410 21.14 2.83 1.26
CA ASP A 410 21.18 1.71 2.21
C ASP A 410 22.53 1.58 2.90
N VAL A 411 23.62 1.81 2.18
CA VAL A 411 24.96 1.83 2.77
C VAL A 411 25.13 3.03 3.71
N ALA A 412 24.71 4.23 3.27
CA ALA A 412 24.82 5.45 4.07
C ALA A 412 24.00 5.38 5.37
N LEU A 413 22.80 4.78 5.33
CA LEU A 413 21.93 4.61 6.51
C LEU A 413 22.49 3.66 7.57
N ARG A 414 23.50 2.84 7.24
CA ARG A 414 24.22 2.01 8.21
C ARG A 414 25.31 2.77 8.96
N PHE A 415 25.65 3.98 8.53
CA PHE A 415 26.55 4.85 9.27
C PHE A 415 25.84 5.42 10.49
N ASP A 416 26.42 5.19 11.68
CA ASP A 416 25.75 5.42 12.96
C ASP A 416 25.23 6.85 13.18
N LYS A 417 25.82 7.84 12.49
CA LYS A 417 25.47 9.26 12.64
C LYS A 417 24.38 9.75 11.70
N ILE A 418 24.04 8.99 10.64
CA ILE A 418 23.01 9.38 9.66
C ILE A 418 21.64 8.88 10.11
N ALA A 419 20.64 9.79 10.12
CA ALA A 419 19.25 9.48 10.42
C ALA A 419 18.43 9.17 9.16
N ASP A 420 18.67 9.92 8.08
CA ASP A 420 17.99 9.76 6.78
C ASP A 420 18.91 10.28 5.66
N CYS A 421 18.74 9.78 4.43
CA CYS A 421 19.50 10.27 3.29
C CYS A 421 18.77 10.08 1.97
N ALA A 422 19.21 10.80 0.94
CA ALA A 422 18.73 10.65 -0.42
C ALA A 422 19.85 10.96 -1.41
N CYS A 423 19.99 10.12 -2.44
CA CYS A 423 20.96 10.31 -3.52
C CYS A 423 20.25 10.71 -4.80
N ILE A 424 20.78 11.72 -5.51
CA ILE A 424 20.23 12.23 -6.76
C ILE A 424 21.32 12.38 -7.83
N PRO A 425 20.95 12.38 -9.13
CA PRO A 425 21.85 12.82 -10.18
C PRO A 425 22.09 14.34 -10.07
N TYR A 426 23.31 14.74 -10.34
CA TYR A 426 23.72 16.14 -10.40
C TYR A 426 24.59 16.38 -11.63
N ASP A 427 24.20 17.35 -12.46
CA ASP A 427 24.96 17.68 -13.67
C ASP A 427 26.03 18.75 -13.34
N ASP A 428 27.25 18.27 -13.11
CA ASP A 428 28.41 19.10 -12.81
C ASP A 428 29.07 19.63 -14.09
N LYS A 429 29.44 20.91 -14.09
CA LYS A 429 30.04 21.58 -15.26
C LYS A 429 31.37 21.00 -15.68
N THR A 430 32.13 20.44 -14.74
CA THR A 430 33.49 19.93 -14.97
C THR A 430 33.52 18.41 -15.13
N PHE A 431 32.71 17.71 -14.30
CA PHE A 431 32.77 16.27 -14.20
C PHE A 431 31.62 15.57 -14.96
N GLY A 432 30.68 16.33 -15.54
CA GLY A 432 29.48 15.81 -16.18
C GLY A 432 28.49 15.30 -15.12
N ARG A 433 27.74 14.25 -15.44
CA ARG A 433 26.77 13.68 -14.50
C ARG A 433 27.48 12.93 -13.37
N VAL A 434 27.21 13.35 -12.13
CA VAL A 434 27.76 12.80 -10.88
C VAL A 434 26.64 12.54 -9.89
N LEU A 435 26.96 11.91 -8.76
CA LEU A 435 26.06 11.70 -7.66
C LEU A 435 26.18 12.81 -6.63
N LYS A 436 25.04 13.31 -6.15
CA LYS A 436 24.91 14.20 -5.01
C LYS A 436 24.06 13.52 -3.95
N MET A 437 24.51 13.49 -2.71
CA MET A 437 23.79 12.90 -1.59
C MET A 437 23.42 13.97 -0.57
N PHE A 438 22.17 13.96 -0.15
CA PHE A 438 21.69 14.73 0.99
C PHE A 438 21.60 13.81 2.21
N VAL A 439 22.02 14.30 3.36
CA VAL A 439 22.00 13.57 4.62
C VAL A 439 21.31 14.36 5.72
N VAL A 440 20.56 13.67 6.55
CA VAL A 440 20.02 14.17 7.82
C VAL A 440 20.78 13.51 8.94
N MET A 441 21.41 14.31 9.79
CA MET A 441 22.18 13.79 10.91
C MET A 441 21.27 13.40 12.08
N LYS A 442 21.67 12.39 12.86
CA LYS A 442 20.98 12.08 14.12
C LYS A 442 21.11 13.24 15.12
N LYS A 443 20.14 13.35 16.02
CA LYS A 443 20.12 14.40 17.04
C LYS A 443 21.40 14.35 17.89
N GLY A 444 22.12 15.46 17.91
CA GLY A 444 23.39 15.60 18.66
C GLY A 444 24.62 15.26 17.86
N GLU A 445 24.48 14.72 16.65
CA GLU A 445 25.61 14.45 15.75
C GLU A 445 25.91 15.66 14.86
N THR A 446 27.19 15.86 14.56
CA THR A 446 27.67 16.91 13.67
C THR A 446 27.95 16.36 12.28
N PHE A 447 27.61 17.15 11.27
CA PHE A 447 27.93 16.80 9.89
C PHE A 447 29.44 16.91 9.65
N ASN A 448 30.05 15.82 9.19
CA ASN A 448 31.44 15.76 8.77
C ASN A 448 31.54 14.99 7.46
N ILE A 449 31.79 15.72 6.36
CA ILE A 449 31.83 15.15 5.02
C ILE A 449 32.97 14.15 4.85
N GLU A 450 34.13 14.40 5.46
CA GLU A 450 35.32 13.53 5.35
C GLU A 450 35.05 12.16 6.00
N GLU A 451 34.41 12.16 7.16
CA GLU A 451 34.05 10.96 7.89
C GLU A 451 33.03 10.11 7.13
N ILE A 452 31.98 10.75 6.56
CA ILE A 452 30.97 10.07 5.77
C ILE A 452 31.59 9.51 4.49
N THR A 453 32.41 10.29 3.80
CA THR A 453 33.08 9.85 2.57
C THR A 453 33.99 8.66 2.85
N SER A 454 34.83 8.74 3.88
CA SER A 454 35.72 7.64 4.27
C SER A 454 34.95 6.37 4.60
N TYR A 455 33.80 6.48 5.27
CA TYR A 455 32.94 5.32 5.54
C TYR A 455 32.41 4.71 4.23
N LEU A 456 31.88 5.53 3.31
CA LEU A 456 31.32 5.06 2.04
C LEU A 456 32.40 4.40 1.17
N GLU A 457 33.62 4.94 1.14
CA GLU A 457 34.78 4.37 0.41
C GLU A 457 35.14 2.96 0.87
N THR A 458 34.84 2.61 2.12
CA THR A 458 35.06 1.23 2.61
C THR A 458 34.01 0.22 2.17
N LYS A 459 32.92 0.68 1.57
CA LYS A 459 31.70 -0.13 1.30
C LYS A 459 31.24 -0.09 -0.15
N LEU A 460 31.63 0.94 -0.90
CA LEU A 460 31.15 1.19 -2.26
C LEU A 460 32.34 1.30 -3.22
N GLU A 461 32.10 0.90 -4.46
CA GLU A 461 33.02 1.10 -5.54
C GLU A 461 33.13 2.60 -5.91
N ALA A 462 34.29 3.03 -6.38
CA ALA A 462 34.61 4.44 -6.62
C ALA A 462 33.60 5.18 -7.51
N TYR A 463 32.99 4.51 -8.48
CA TYR A 463 32.00 5.12 -9.38
C TYR A 463 30.63 5.32 -8.70
N LYS A 464 30.36 4.67 -7.56
CA LYS A 464 29.15 4.82 -6.75
C LYS A 464 29.29 5.89 -5.66
N LEU A 465 30.46 6.43 -5.45
CA LEU A 465 30.68 7.44 -4.41
C LEU A 465 30.05 8.77 -4.81
N PRO A 466 29.21 9.38 -3.93
CA PRO A 466 28.71 10.72 -4.15
C PRO A 466 29.85 11.75 -4.25
N LYS A 467 29.82 12.54 -5.31
CA LYS A 467 30.80 13.64 -5.48
C LYS A 467 30.53 14.79 -4.52
N TYR A 468 29.28 15.00 -4.18
CA TYR A 468 28.81 16.03 -3.27
C TYR A 468 27.96 15.38 -2.16
N ILE A 469 28.20 15.78 -0.92
CA ILE A 469 27.42 15.38 0.25
C ILE A 469 27.03 16.64 1.00
N GLU A 470 25.73 16.87 1.21
CA GLU A 470 25.20 18.04 1.90
C GLU A 470 24.27 17.63 3.04
N SER A 471 24.34 18.37 4.15
CA SER A 471 23.43 18.18 5.28
C SER A 471 22.18 19.02 5.09
N ILE A 472 21.01 18.42 5.30
CA ILE A 472 19.71 19.11 5.29
C ILE A 472 18.90 18.73 6.53
N ALA A 473 17.89 19.55 6.84
CA ALA A 473 17.06 19.34 8.02
C ALA A 473 16.17 18.09 7.91
N GLU A 474 15.63 17.84 6.71
CA GLU A 474 14.78 16.65 6.43
C GLU A 474 14.86 16.28 4.94
N ILE A 475 14.70 14.98 4.66
CA ILE A 475 14.54 14.49 3.29
C ILE A 475 13.06 14.69 2.88
N PRO A 476 12.77 15.46 1.80
CA PRO A 476 11.41 15.64 1.32
C PRO A 476 10.81 14.30 0.90
N LYS A 477 9.58 14.06 1.34
CA LYS A 477 8.84 12.82 1.05
C LYS A 477 7.49 13.14 0.41
N THR A 478 7.05 12.24 -0.46
CA THR A 478 5.71 12.25 -1.01
C THR A 478 4.69 11.93 0.09
N TYR A 479 3.41 12.15 -0.18
CA TYR A 479 2.31 11.78 0.73
C TYR A 479 2.37 10.31 1.19
N ASN A 480 2.85 9.42 0.33
CA ASN A 480 3.00 7.99 0.63
C ASN A 480 4.34 7.63 1.32
N GLY A 481 5.10 8.62 1.78
CA GLY A 481 6.36 8.42 2.50
C GLY A 481 7.57 8.07 1.63
N LYS A 482 7.45 8.08 0.29
CA LYS A 482 8.59 7.88 -0.62
C LYS A 482 9.43 9.14 -0.74
N ILE A 483 10.74 9.01 -0.97
CA ILE A 483 11.64 10.14 -1.22
C ILE A 483 11.16 10.92 -2.45
N ASP A 484 10.97 12.23 -2.29
CA ASP A 484 10.62 13.15 -3.37
C ASP A 484 11.89 13.72 -4.02
N ARG A 485 12.54 12.90 -4.87
CA ARG A 485 13.79 13.31 -5.55
C ARG A 485 13.61 14.53 -6.45
N LYS A 486 12.39 14.77 -6.99
CA LYS A 486 12.13 15.95 -7.82
C LYS A 486 12.31 17.25 -7.04
N LYS A 487 11.86 17.28 -5.77
CA LYS A 487 12.08 18.45 -4.90
C LYS A 487 13.56 18.65 -4.58
N LEU A 488 14.33 17.57 -4.40
CA LEU A 488 15.77 17.64 -4.15
C LEU A 488 16.57 18.09 -5.39
N ILE A 489 16.12 17.75 -6.60
CA ILE A 489 16.76 18.20 -7.85
C ILE A 489 16.47 19.68 -8.11
N ALA A 490 15.31 20.19 -7.67
CA ALA A 490 14.92 21.58 -7.84
C ALA A 490 15.51 22.51 -6.77
N SER A 491 16.10 22.00 -5.69
CA SER A 491 16.77 22.74 -4.62
C SER A 491 18.26 22.91 -4.91
#